data_4f9ebe4bdac67f7912ac787bc51e28e5
#
_entry.id   4f9ebe4bdac67f7912ac787bc51e28e5
#
_cell.length_a   1.000
_cell.length_b   1.000
_cell.length_c   1.000
_cell.angle_alpha   90.00
_cell.angle_beta   90.00
_cell.angle_gamma   90.00
#
_symmetry.space_group_name_H-M   'P 1'
#
loop_
_entity.id
_entity.type
_entity.pdbx_description
1 polymer ?
#
loop_
_entity_poly.entity_id
_entity_poly.type
_entity_poly.pdbx_seq_one_letter_code
_entity_poly.pdbx_strand_id
1 'polypeptide(L)'
;LGLALIIILLAETIGLWFVMTKLNIPPDRYDASLWVYHMSVIATLLNIIVIPYRASIIAAEQMGIFALISIIEIILKLLIVLILPYFTIDSLILYSILLSVVSILNLCLYRTICKRKLQFTHFHFIWNKSQYLEQMSFSGWYLLGGAALVGSKQGSNILINIFYNVAVNAAVG
;
A
#
# COMPACT_ATOMS: atom_id res chain seq x y z
N LEU A 1 0.95 6.30 13.45
CA LEU A 1 1.65 5.15 14.05
C LEU A 1 0.66 4.15 14.65
N GLY A 2 -0.29 4.56 15.52
CA GLY A 2 -1.28 3.66 16.12
C GLY A 2 -2.13 2.91 15.09
N LEU A 3 -2.59 3.59 14.04
CA LEU A 3 -3.37 2.98 12.95
C LEU A 3 -2.53 1.97 12.15
N ALA A 4 -1.26 2.24 11.94
CA ALA A 4 -0.34 1.30 11.30
C ALA A 4 -0.18 0.01 12.11
N LEU A 5 -0.05 0.11 13.44
CA LEU A 5 0.03 -1.05 14.33
C LEU A 5 -1.26 -1.89 14.28
N ILE A 6 -2.43 -1.25 14.27
CA ILE A 6 -3.72 -1.95 14.14
C ILE A 6 -3.79 -2.71 12.81
N ILE A 7 -3.37 -2.07 11.72
CA ILE A 7 -3.36 -2.69 10.39
C ILE A 7 -2.42 -3.89 10.35
N ILE A 8 -1.23 -3.80 10.97
CA ILE A 8 -0.30 -4.95 11.07
C ILE A 8 -0.96 -6.09 11.82
N LEU A 9 -1.52 -5.83 13.00
CA LEU A 9 -2.16 -6.86 13.81
C LEU A 9 -3.30 -7.54 13.06
N LEU A 10 -4.13 -6.77 12.35
CA LEU A 10 -5.21 -7.31 11.54
C LEU A 10 -4.69 -8.12 10.34
N ALA A 11 -3.65 -7.63 9.68
CA ALA A 11 -3.03 -8.35 8.58
C ALA A 11 -2.42 -9.68 9.07
N GLU A 12 -1.58 -9.66 10.09
CA GLU A 12 -0.90 -10.86 10.60
C GLU A 12 -1.84 -11.86 11.29
N THR A 13 -3.00 -11.43 11.78
CA THR A 13 -3.98 -12.34 12.39
C THR A 13 -5.04 -12.79 11.39
N ILE A 14 -5.92 -11.89 11.00
CA ILE A 14 -7.07 -12.21 10.13
C ILE A 14 -6.61 -12.45 8.68
N GLY A 15 -5.69 -11.63 8.17
CA GLY A 15 -5.20 -11.76 6.80
C GLY A 15 -4.44 -13.07 6.60
N LEU A 16 -3.53 -13.41 7.50
CA LEU A 16 -2.77 -14.65 7.44
C LEU A 16 -3.70 -15.88 7.56
N TRP A 17 -4.65 -15.85 8.50
CA TRP A 17 -5.66 -16.89 8.63
C TRP A 17 -6.46 -17.08 7.34
N PHE A 18 -6.87 -15.98 6.71
CA PHE A 18 -7.62 -16.02 5.45
C PHE A 18 -6.79 -16.63 4.30
N VAL A 19 -5.53 -16.23 4.17
CA VAL A 19 -4.61 -16.75 3.15
C VAL A 19 -4.41 -18.26 3.34
N MET A 20 -4.22 -18.71 4.58
CA MET A 20 -3.96 -20.13 4.89
C MET A 20 -5.19 -21.03 4.76
N THR A 21 -6.40 -20.51 5.00
CA THR A 21 -7.60 -21.36 5.13
C THR A 21 -8.59 -21.23 3.99
N LYS A 22 -8.65 -20.08 3.33
CA LYS A 22 -9.68 -19.76 2.33
C LYS A 22 -9.17 -19.67 0.89
N LEU A 23 -7.86 -19.44 0.71
CA LEU A 23 -7.27 -19.39 -0.61
C LEU A 23 -6.86 -20.79 -1.09
N ASN A 24 -7.28 -21.13 -2.31
CA ASN A 24 -6.90 -22.37 -3.00
C ASN A 24 -5.51 -22.19 -3.61
N ILE A 25 -4.46 -22.31 -2.78
CA ILE A 25 -3.08 -22.17 -3.21
C ILE A 25 -2.53 -23.57 -3.56
N PRO A 26 -1.96 -23.77 -4.76
CA PRO A 26 -1.30 -25.03 -5.09
C PRO A 26 -0.19 -25.34 -4.07
N PRO A 27 -0.03 -26.61 -3.64
CA PRO A 27 0.95 -26.99 -2.62
C PRO A 27 2.38 -26.54 -2.96
N ASP A 28 2.75 -26.63 -4.23
CA ASP A 28 4.07 -26.24 -4.75
C ASP A 28 4.37 -24.74 -4.66
N ARG A 29 3.35 -23.92 -4.45
CA ARG A 29 3.43 -22.45 -4.40
C ARG A 29 3.13 -21.86 -3.01
N TYR A 30 2.92 -22.71 -2.03
CA TYR A 30 2.50 -22.28 -0.69
C TYR A 30 3.56 -21.39 -0.02
N ASP A 31 4.81 -21.82 -0.01
CA ASP A 31 5.91 -21.05 0.58
C ASP A 31 6.13 -19.71 -0.15
N ALA A 32 6.06 -19.73 -1.48
CA ALA A 32 6.17 -18.51 -2.27
C ALA A 32 5.05 -17.49 -1.94
N SER A 33 3.82 -17.98 -1.77
CA SER A 33 2.69 -17.09 -1.42
C SER A 33 2.80 -16.51 -0.02
N LEU A 34 3.34 -17.22 0.95
CA LEU A 34 3.63 -16.68 2.29
C LEU A 34 4.69 -15.58 2.23
N TRP A 35 5.77 -15.80 1.47
CA TRP A 35 6.79 -14.78 1.25
C TRP A 35 6.20 -13.50 0.62
N VAL A 36 5.41 -13.65 -0.44
CA VAL A 36 4.71 -12.54 -1.10
C VAL A 36 3.78 -11.81 -0.12
N TYR A 37 3.07 -12.56 0.72
CA TYR A 37 2.19 -11.99 1.73
C TYR A 37 2.94 -11.09 2.71
N HIS A 38 3.98 -11.61 3.37
CA HIS A 38 4.77 -10.84 4.33
C HIS A 38 5.45 -9.62 3.70
N MET A 39 6.01 -9.77 2.49
CA MET A 39 6.59 -8.64 1.77
C MET A 39 5.55 -7.58 1.41
N SER A 40 4.33 -7.98 1.06
CA SER A 40 3.21 -7.05 0.79
C SER A 40 2.76 -6.30 2.04
N VAL A 41 2.72 -6.97 3.20
CA VAL A 41 2.44 -6.33 4.48
C VAL A 41 3.50 -5.28 4.81
N ILE A 42 4.79 -5.63 4.67
CA ILE A 42 5.92 -4.69 4.87
C ILE A 42 5.82 -3.49 3.92
N ALA A 43 5.58 -3.73 2.63
CA ALA A 43 5.43 -2.65 1.65
C ALA A 43 4.25 -1.73 1.99
N THR A 44 3.13 -2.29 2.44
CA THR A 44 1.95 -1.52 2.87
C THR A 44 2.27 -0.64 4.07
N LEU A 45 3.00 -1.17 5.06
CA LEU A 45 3.45 -0.40 6.22
C LEU A 45 4.33 0.79 5.84
N LEU A 46 5.32 0.54 4.97
CA LEU A 46 6.20 1.59 4.46
C LEU A 46 5.40 2.68 3.75
N ASN A 47 4.41 2.30 2.94
CA ASN A 47 3.52 3.24 2.27
C ASN A 47 2.68 4.07 3.26
N ILE A 48 2.19 3.47 4.36
CA ILE A 48 1.47 4.22 5.40
C ILE A 48 2.40 5.24 6.08
N ILE A 49 3.65 4.88 6.34
CA ILE A 49 4.65 5.80 6.93
C ILE A 49 4.97 6.97 5.98
N VAL A 50 4.86 6.77 4.67
CA VAL A 50 5.09 7.82 3.66
C VAL A 50 3.95 8.85 3.61
N ILE A 51 2.72 8.50 4.01
CA ILE A 51 1.53 9.38 3.90
C ILE A 51 1.78 10.78 4.50
N PRO A 52 2.28 10.94 5.74
CA PRO A 52 2.49 12.28 6.31
C PRO A 52 3.53 13.10 5.54
N TYR A 53 4.55 12.48 4.97
CA TYR A 53 5.52 13.19 4.14
C TYR A 53 4.91 13.67 2.82
N ARG A 54 4.08 12.84 2.17
CA ARG A 54 3.31 13.25 0.98
C ARG A 54 2.38 14.42 1.30
N ALA A 55 1.63 14.32 2.39
CA ALA A 55 0.74 15.38 2.85
C ALA A 55 1.49 16.69 3.10
N SER A 56 2.68 16.64 3.69
CA SER A 56 3.51 17.81 3.95
C SER A 56 3.98 18.50 2.65
N ILE A 57 4.35 17.74 1.61
CA ILE A 57 4.76 18.27 0.30
C ILE A 57 3.55 18.93 -0.40
N ILE A 58 2.38 18.30 -0.34
CA ILE A 58 1.14 18.84 -0.92
C ILE A 58 0.73 20.11 -0.19
N ALA A 59 0.77 20.13 1.16
CA ALA A 59 0.46 21.31 1.97
C ALA A 59 1.42 22.47 1.73
N ALA A 60 2.67 22.19 1.34
CA ALA A 60 3.66 23.19 0.95
C ALA A 60 3.55 23.62 -0.53
N GLU A 61 2.48 23.19 -1.23
CA GLU A 61 2.21 23.48 -2.65
C GLU A 61 3.34 23.07 -3.61
N GLN A 62 4.21 22.14 -3.18
CA GLN A 62 5.34 21.66 -3.99
C GLN A 62 4.93 20.49 -4.90
N MET A 63 3.89 20.69 -5.71
CA MET A 63 3.33 19.67 -6.60
C MET A 63 4.35 19.11 -7.61
N GLY A 64 5.32 19.93 -8.06
CA GLY A 64 6.38 19.49 -8.98
C GLY A 64 7.27 18.41 -8.36
N ILE A 65 7.58 18.50 -7.07
CA ILE A 65 8.36 17.49 -6.35
C ILE A 65 7.55 16.21 -6.19
N PHE A 66 6.28 16.35 -5.82
CA PHE A 66 5.38 15.20 -5.70
C PHE A 66 5.27 14.44 -7.02
N ALA A 67 5.07 15.16 -8.15
CA ALA A 67 5.00 14.57 -9.48
C ALA A 67 6.30 13.86 -9.87
N LEU A 68 7.46 14.48 -9.61
CA LEU A 68 8.76 13.90 -9.93
C LEU A 68 9.00 12.58 -9.16
N ILE A 69 8.72 12.54 -7.86
CA ILE A 69 8.87 11.31 -7.07
C ILE A 69 7.92 10.23 -7.58
N SER A 70 6.67 10.60 -7.91
CA SER A 70 5.68 9.66 -8.45
C SER A 70 6.11 9.07 -9.79
N ILE A 71 6.72 9.88 -10.67
CA ILE A 71 7.27 9.41 -11.95
C ILE A 71 8.42 8.42 -11.72
N ILE A 72 9.35 8.73 -10.80
CA ILE A 72 10.45 7.84 -10.44
C ILE A 72 9.90 6.50 -9.92
N GLU A 73 8.90 6.54 -9.04
CA GLU A 73 8.25 5.34 -8.49
C GLU A 73 7.66 4.46 -9.60
N ILE A 74 6.94 5.08 -10.55
CA ILE A 74 6.32 4.36 -11.67
C ILE A 74 7.38 3.75 -12.59
N ILE A 75 8.44 4.49 -12.91
CA ILE A 75 9.55 4.00 -13.74
C ILE A 75 10.23 2.81 -13.06
N LEU A 76 10.51 2.89 -11.75
CA LEU A 76 11.10 1.78 -11.01
C LEU A 76 10.21 0.53 -11.03
N LYS A 77 8.90 0.68 -10.84
CA LYS A 77 7.94 -0.43 -10.92
C LYS A 77 7.87 -1.04 -12.32
N LEU A 78 7.92 -0.20 -13.35
CA LEU A 78 7.97 -0.67 -14.75
C LEU A 78 9.24 -1.45 -15.04
N LEU A 79 10.41 -0.94 -14.60
CA LEU A 79 11.69 -1.62 -14.75
C LEU A 79 11.68 -3.01 -14.08
N ILE A 80 11.09 -3.13 -12.89
CA ILE A 80 10.95 -4.42 -12.20
C ILE A 80 10.22 -5.42 -13.10
N VAL A 81 9.07 -5.03 -13.68
CA VAL A 81 8.28 -5.93 -14.53
C VAL A 81 9.04 -6.32 -15.79
N LEU A 82 9.81 -5.39 -16.40
CA LEU A 82 10.59 -5.66 -17.59
C LEU A 82 11.81 -6.57 -17.33
N ILE A 83 12.41 -6.48 -16.15
CA ILE A 83 13.60 -7.25 -15.78
C ILE A 83 13.22 -8.66 -15.28
N LEU A 84 12.00 -8.82 -14.73
CA LEU A 84 11.53 -10.06 -14.12
C LEU A 84 11.72 -11.33 -15.00
N PRO A 85 11.44 -11.30 -16.32
CA PRO A 85 11.58 -12.48 -17.19
C PRO A 85 13.03 -12.97 -17.38
N TYR A 86 14.03 -12.13 -17.08
CA TYR A 86 15.45 -12.47 -17.26
C TYR A 86 16.04 -13.27 -16.09
N PHE A 87 15.31 -13.38 -14.98
CA PHE A 87 15.76 -14.14 -13.81
C PHE A 87 15.14 -15.53 -13.77
N THR A 88 15.95 -16.51 -13.39
CA THR A 88 15.54 -17.92 -13.21
C THR A 88 14.92 -18.23 -11.86
N ILE A 89 14.92 -17.24 -10.96
CA ILE A 89 14.33 -17.33 -9.62
C ILE A 89 12.80 -17.22 -9.73
N ASP A 90 12.07 -17.74 -8.76
CA ASP A 90 10.62 -17.62 -8.72
C ASP A 90 10.19 -16.15 -8.86
N SER A 91 9.55 -15.86 -9.99
CA SER A 91 9.17 -14.50 -10.38
C SER A 91 8.27 -13.81 -9.34
N LEU A 92 7.44 -14.57 -8.62
CA LEU A 92 6.57 -14.03 -7.58
C LEU A 92 7.35 -13.53 -6.36
N ILE A 93 8.31 -14.33 -5.88
CA ILE A 93 9.15 -13.97 -4.74
C ILE A 93 10.02 -12.76 -5.10
N LEU A 94 10.69 -12.81 -6.25
CA LEU A 94 11.54 -11.72 -6.71
C LEU A 94 10.77 -10.42 -6.87
N TYR A 95 9.57 -10.47 -7.47
CA TYR A 95 8.69 -9.32 -7.64
C TYR A 95 8.30 -8.69 -6.30
N SER A 96 7.91 -9.48 -5.32
CA SER A 96 7.50 -8.97 -4.00
C SER A 96 8.65 -8.30 -3.24
N ILE A 97 9.85 -8.88 -3.32
CA ILE A 97 11.06 -8.30 -2.72
C ILE A 97 11.40 -6.96 -3.39
N LEU A 98 11.41 -6.91 -4.72
CA LEU A 98 11.74 -5.69 -5.46
C LEU A 98 10.72 -4.57 -5.20
N LEU A 99 9.42 -4.89 -5.10
CA LEU A 99 8.39 -3.91 -4.70
C LEU A 99 8.62 -3.37 -3.28
N SER A 100 9.04 -4.22 -2.34
CA SER A 100 9.38 -3.79 -0.99
C SER A 100 10.60 -2.86 -0.99
N VAL A 101 11.61 -3.16 -1.80
CA VAL A 101 12.79 -2.29 -1.99
C VAL A 101 12.38 -0.94 -2.57
N VAL A 102 11.50 -0.90 -3.59
CA VAL A 102 10.96 0.37 -4.12
C VAL A 102 10.22 1.16 -3.05
N SER A 103 9.45 0.50 -2.19
CA SER A 103 8.75 1.17 -1.07
C SER A 103 9.74 1.78 -0.07
N ILE A 104 10.85 1.11 0.22
CA ILE A 104 11.94 1.64 1.07
C ILE A 104 12.59 2.85 0.41
N LEU A 105 12.95 2.75 -0.87
CA LEU A 105 13.53 3.86 -1.64
C LEU A 105 12.61 5.07 -1.66
N ASN A 106 11.32 4.83 -1.87
CA ASN A 106 10.29 5.87 -1.86
C ASN A 106 10.22 6.59 -0.50
N LEU A 107 10.22 5.84 0.60
CA LEU A 107 10.27 6.41 1.94
C LEU A 107 11.52 7.25 2.16
N CYS A 108 12.69 6.76 1.74
CA CYS A 108 13.95 7.48 1.85
C CYS A 108 13.94 8.79 1.05
N LEU A 109 13.41 8.77 -0.18
CA LEU A 109 13.27 9.95 -1.04
C LEU A 109 12.37 11.00 -0.38
N TYR A 110 11.15 10.62 0.02
CA TYR A 110 10.21 11.53 0.67
C TYR A 110 10.79 12.13 1.95
N ARG A 111 11.38 11.30 2.81
CA ARG A 111 12.01 11.75 4.07
C ARG A 111 13.17 12.72 3.82
N THR A 112 14.03 12.42 2.84
CA THR A 112 15.21 13.27 2.53
C THR A 112 14.77 14.61 1.97
N ILE A 113 13.79 14.62 1.06
CA ILE A 113 13.28 15.86 0.47
C ILE A 113 12.56 16.70 1.52
N CYS A 114 11.71 16.09 2.35
CA CYS A 114 11.05 16.81 3.44
C CYS A 114 12.05 17.44 4.39
N LYS A 115 13.10 16.71 4.80
CA LYS A 115 14.16 17.25 5.67
C LYS A 115 14.95 18.41 5.06
N ARG A 116 15.22 18.35 3.74
CA ARG A 116 16.03 19.36 3.06
C ARG A 116 15.26 20.61 2.68
N LYS A 117 14.00 20.46 2.28
CA LYS A 117 13.21 21.58 1.72
C LYS A 117 12.16 22.14 2.69
N LEU A 118 11.71 21.32 3.65
CA LEU A 118 10.64 21.70 4.58
C LEU A 118 11.21 21.74 6.01
N GLN A 119 11.75 22.90 6.40
CA GLN A 119 12.38 23.10 7.73
C GLN A 119 11.39 22.91 8.91
N PHE A 120 10.08 22.92 8.65
CA PHE A 120 9.04 22.75 9.66
C PHE A 120 8.54 21.29 9.81
N THR A 121 9.13 20.32 9.11
CA THR A 121 8.76 18.90 9.26
C THR A 121 9.53 18.22 10.40
N HIS A 122 9.67 18.88 11.53
CA HIS A 122 10.14 18.21 12.75
C HIS A 122 8.99 17.44 13.37
N PHE A 123 9.22 16.17 13.65
CA PHE A 123 8.22 15.34 14.34
C PHE A 123 8.10 15.82 15.79
N HIS A 124 7.01 16.55 16.09
CA HIS A 124 6.60 16.88 17.45
C HIS A 124 5.34 16.08 17.79
N PHE A 125 5.42 15.30 18.86
CA PHE A 125 4.26 14.62 19.38
C PHE A 125 3.43 15.64 20.19
N ILE A 126 2.39 16.17 19.55
CA ILE A 126 1.46 17.11 20.21
C ILE A 126 0.16 16.33 20.48
N TRP A 127 -0.20 16.15 21.74
CA TRP A 127 -1.44 15.57 22.12
C TRP A 127 -2.48 16.67 22.42
N ASN A 128 -3.23 17.07 21.40
CA ASN A 128 -4.36 17.99 21.57
C ASN A 128 -5.67 17.24 21.30
N LYS A 129 -6.39 16.91 22.36
CA LYS A 129 -7.62 16.09 22.30
C LYS A 129 -8.69 16.71 21.40
N SER A 130 -8.84 18.04 21.38
CA SER A 130 -9.85 18.73 20.58
C SER A 130 -9.57 18.58 19.08
N GLN A 131 -8.34 18.88 18.66
CA GLN A 131 -7.92 18.72 17.25
C GLN A 131 -7.96 17.25 16.81
N TYR A 132 -7.63 16.33 17.73
CA TYR A 132 -7.67 14.90 17.44
C TYR A 132 -9.09 14.42 17.17
N LEU A 133 -10.07 14.83 17.98
CA LEU A 133 -11.48 14.47 17.80
C LEU A 133 -12.07 15.05 16.51
N GLU A 134 -11.73 16.28 16.17
CA GLU A 134 -12.18 16.93 14.94
C GLU A 134 -11.62 16.19 13.69
N GLN A 135 -10.33 15.89 13.69
CA GLN A 135 -9.70 15.12 12.61
C GLN A 135 -10.24 13.68 12.53
N MET A 136 -10.50 13.04 13.64
CA MET A 136 -11.08 11.68 13.67
C MET A 136 -12.51 11.68 13.15
N SER A 137 -13.32 12.68 13.48
CA SER A 137 -14.68 12.81 12.94
C SER A 137 -14.66 13.00 11.44
N PHE A 138 -13.85 13.93 10.93
CA PHE A 138 -13.71 14.18 9.50
C PHE A 138 -13.18 12.94 8.75
N SER A 139 -12.11 12.33 9.28
CA SER A 139 -11.51 11.13 8.69
C SER A 139 -12.46 9.93 8.73
N GLY A 140 -13.28 9.81 9.78
CA GLY A 140 -14.29 8.77 9.92
C GLY A 140 -15.35 8.83 8.81
N TRP A 141 -15.88 10.00 8.53
CA TRP A 141 -16.83 10.20 7.41
C TRP A 141 -16.19 9.93 6.06
N TYR A 142 -14.96 10.40 5.85
CA TYR A 142 -14.22 10.12 4.62
C TYR A 142 -13.94 8.63 4.44
N LEU A 143 -13.61 7.94 5.52
CA LEU A 143 -13.39 6.48 5.52
C LEU A 143 -14.67 5.72 5.17
N LEU A 144 -15.83 6.11 5.71
CA LEU A 144 -17.11 5.51 5.36
C LEU A 144 -17.47 5.72 3.88
N GLY A 145 -17.29 6.94 3.37
CA GLY A 145 -17.49 7.24 1.95
C GLY A 145 -16.55 6.44 1.04
N GLY A 146 -15.26 6.39 1.39
CA GLY A 146 -14.26 5.61 0.68
C GLY A 146 -14.53 4.11 0.73
N ALA A 147 -14.92 3.58 1.89
CA ALA A 147 -15.29 2.18 2.05
C ALA A 147 -16.51 1.80 1.21
N ALA A 148 -17.51 2.68 1.12
CA ALA A 148 -18.68 2.48 0.27
C ALA A 148 -18.30 2.42 -1.21
N LEU A 149 -17.42 3.31 -1.69
CA LEU A 149 -16.93 3.31 -3.08
C LEU A 149 -16.13 2.05 -3.41
N VAL A 150 -15.17 1.70 -2.55
CA VAL A 150 -14.35 0.49 -2.72
C VAL A 150 -15.23 -0.76 -2.60
N GLY A 151 -16.13 -0.79 -1.63
CA GLY A 151 -17.08 -1.88 -1.42
C GLY A 151 -18.00 -2.08 -2.62
N SER A 152 -18.49 -1.02 -3.24
CA SER A 152 -19.30 -1.10 -4.45
C SER A 152 -18.50 -1.69 -5.63
N LYS A 153 -17.29 -1.19 -5.89
CA LYS A 153 -16.45 -1.69 -6.99
C LYS A 153 -16.00 -3.13 -6.77
N GLN A 154 -15.44 -3.43 -5.61
CA GLN A 154 -14.95 -4.77 -5.30
C GLN A 154 -16.10 -5.76 -5.09
N GLY A 155 -17.21 -5.31 -4.51
CA GLY A 155 -18.42 -6.10 -4.39
C GLY A 155 -18.98 -6.52 -5.76
N SER A 156 -19.01 -5.62 -6.73
CA SER A 156 -19.37 -5.95 -8.11
C SER A 156 -18.44 -6.99 -8.71
N ASN A 157 -17.12 -6.84 -8.55
CA ASN A 157 -16.15 -7.80 -9.05
C ASN A 157 -16.30 -9.18 -8.38
N ILE A 158 -16.58 -9.22 -7.09
CA ILE A 158 -16.84 -10.47 -6.36
C ILE A 158 -18.14 -11.13 -6.86
N LEU A 159 -19.21 -10.37 -7.02
CA LEU A 159 -20.48 -10.89 -7.52
C LEU A 159 -20.34 -11.43 -8.95
N ILE A 160 -19.65 -10.69 -9.83
CA ILE A 160 -19.39 -11.14 -11.20
C ILE A 160 -18.58 -12.44 -11.19
N ASN A 161 -17.58 -12.55 -10.32
CA ASN A 161 -16.74 -13.74 -10.20
C ASN A 161 -17.55 -14.95 -9.69
N ILE A 162 -18.44 -14.75 -8.72
CA ILE A 162 -19.29 -15.81 -8.15
C ILE A 162 -20.33 -16.29 -9.17
N PHE A 163 -20.98 -15.37 -9.89
CA PHE A 163 -22.14 -15.72 -10.74
C PHE A 163 -21.78 -16.01 -12.20
N TYR A 164 -20.68 -15.43 -12.73
CA TYR A 164 -20.39 -15.51 -14.17
C TYR A 164 -19.10 -16.20 -14.53
N ASN A 165 -18.02 -15.99 -13.92
CA ASN A 165 -16.71 -16.60 -14.19
C ASN A 165 -15.59 -15.55 -14.20
N VAL A 166 -14.33 -16.01 -14.00
CA VAL A 166 -13.13 -15.18 -14.00
C VAL A 166 -12.92 -14.43 -15.32
N ALA A 167 -13.29 -15.05 -16.45
CA ALA A 167 -13.15 -14.45 -17.79
C ALA A 167 -14.04 -13.22 -17.97
N VAL A 168 -15.30 -13.26 -17.49
CA VAL A 168 -16.21 -12.11 -17.54
C VAL A 168 -15.75 -10.99 -16.61
N ASN A 169 -15.23 -11.35 -15.44
CA ASN A 169 -14.69 -10.38 -14.50
C ASN A 169 -13.48 -9.62 -15.09
N ALA A 170 -12.61 -10.31 -15.82
CA ALA A 170 -11.48 -9.67 -16.51
C ALA A 170 -11.88 -8.74 -17.65
N ALA A 171 -13.07 -8.93 -18.23
CA ALA A 171 -13.58 -8.08 -19.31
C ALA A 171 -14.28 -6.80 -18.81
N VAL A 172 -14.72 -6.77 -17.54
CA VAL A 172 -15.46 -5.65 -16.93
C VAL A 172 -14.55 -4.73 -16.10
N GLY A 173 -13.38 -5.20 -15.65
CA GLY A 173 -12.37 -4.44 -14.91
C GLY A 173 -11.42 -3.73 -15.82
#